data_66c3696949e6a1467b5ce357d0ffaac4
#
_entry.id   66c3696949e6a1467b5ce357d0ffaac4
#
_cell.length_a   1.000
_cell.length_b   1.000
_cell.length_c   1.000
_cell.angle_alpha   90.00
_cell.angle_beta   90.00
_cell.angle_gamma   90.00
#
_symmetry.space_group_name_H-M   'P 1'
#
loop_
_entity.id
_entity.type
_entity.pdbx_description
1 polymer ?
#
loop_
_entity_poly.entity_id
_entity_poly.type
_entity_poly.pdbx_seq_one_letter_code
_entity_poly.pdbx_strand_id
1 'polypeptide(L)'
;MNNNDYTIRLKSIRAVFLGLDGVGKTSILEKYLGIENIDDPYSTILSNDYSKKIKFDDLDYTVRIIDTPGRERFINVLRVYIRNARIIFLVFDMTRKESFLHLDRLLEMISENINNNKVMFVLIGNKADLLDKFEIKEKDAKKFAEILNAKFFLSSAKNSAISLNEFIDGVFQDYIKLYNERLDPDLLRREENINLERRNRRRNARPLC
;
A
#
# COMPACT_ATOMS: atom_id res chain seq x y z
N MET A 1 -23.93 -15.91 -5.76
CA MET A 1 -22.75 -15.35 -5.04
C MET A 1 -23.26 -14.86 -3.70
N ASN A 2 -22.78 -15.43 -2.60
CA ASN A 2 -23.30 -15.15 -1.27
C ASN A 2 -22.94 -13.73 -0.83
N ASN A 3 -23.89 -12.98 -0.25
CA ASN A 3 -23.70 -11.63 0.29
C ASN A 3 -22.50 -11.52 1.26
N ASN A 4 -22.09 -12.61 1.89
CA ASN A 4 -20.89 -12.68 2.74
C ASN A 4 -19.58 -12.48 1.99
N ASP A 5 -19.51 -12.85 0.73
CA ASP A 5 -18.28 -12.74 -0.09
C ASP A 5 -18.01 -11.29 -0.51
N TYR A 6 -19.05 -10.49 -0.71
CA TYR A 6 -18.95 -9.06 -0.97
C TYR A 6 -18.47 -8.28 0.26
N THR A 7 -19.01 -8.58 1.45
CA THR A 7 -18.64 -7.89 2.70
C THR A 7 -17.19 -8.14 3.07
N ILE A 8 -16.66 -9.33 2.77
CA ILE A 8 -15.24 -9.68 3.02
C ILE A 8 -14.33 -8.99 1.99
N ARG A 9 -14.74 -8.91 0.72
CA ARG A 9 -13.99 -8.21 -0.33
C ARG A 9 -13.90 -6.69 -0.10
N LEU A 10 -14.93 -6.09 0.44
CA LEU A 10 -15.01 -4.66 0.74
C LEU A 10 -14.05 -4.22 1.86
N LYS A 11 -13.67 -5.14 2.76
CA LYS A 11 -12.77 -4.88 3.90
C LYS A 11 -11.30 -5.28 3.65
N SER A 12 -10.97 -5.78 2.45
CA SER A 12 -9.61 -6.17 2.11
C SER A 12 -9.03 -5.24 1.05
N ILE A 13 -8.03 -4.46 1.44
CA ILE A 13 -7.30 -3.54 0.57
C ILE A 13 -5.98 -4.21 0.20
N ARG A 14 -5.65 -4.25 -1.09
CA ARG A 14 -4.35 -4.74 -1.55
C ARG A 14 -3.45 -3.59 -1.93
N ALA A 15 -2.31 -3.50 -1.25
CA ALA A 15 -1.23 -2.57 -1.52
C ALA A 15 -0.01 -3.31 -2.08
N VAL A 16 0.64 -2.75 -3.09
CA VAL A 16 1.80 -3.36 -3.75
C VAL A 16 2.94 -2.36 -3.75
N PHE A 17 4.13 -2.79 -3.31
CA PHE A 17 5.35 -2.00 -3.35
C PHE A 17 6.16 -2.38 -4.59
N LEU A 18 6.39 -1.41 -5.47
CA LEU A 18 7.13 -1.55 -6.73
C LEU A 18 8.34 -0.61 -6.75
N GLY A 19 9.39 -1.01 -7.43
CA GLY A 19 10.63 -0.26 -7.59
C GLY A 19 11.80 -1.18 -7.84
N LEU A 20 12.92 -0.64 -8.32
CA LEU A 20 14.14 -1.40 -8.59
C LEU A 20 14.66 -2.15 -7.36
N ASP A 21 15.55 -3.10 -7.61
CA ASP A 21 16.29 -3.80 -6.55
C ASP A 21 17.15 -2.82 -5.75
N GLY A 22 17.19 -3.01 -4.42
CA GLY A 22 18.01 -2.21 -3.51
C GLY A 22 17.49 -0.78 -3.21
N VAL A 23 16.29 -0.39 -3.69
CA VAL A 23 15.71 0.93 -3.34
C VAL A 23 15.16 0.97 -1.90
N GLY A 24 15.02 -0.19 -1.23
CA GLY A 24 14.62 -0.30 0.17
C GLY A 24 13.13 -0.56 0.40
N LYS A 25 12.41 -1.20 -0.54
CA LYS A 25 11.00 -1.59 -0.37
C LYS A 25 10.78 -2.43 0.89
N THR A 26 11.53 -3.53 1.00
CA THR A 26 11.49 -4.43 2.15
C THR A 26 11.82 -3.69 3.44
N SER A 27 12.88 -2.89 3.47
CA SER A 27 13.27 -2.14 4.68
C SER A 27 12.22 -1.12 5.13
N ILE A 28 11.51 -0.49 4.18
CA ILE A 28 10.35 0.38 4.48
C ILE A 28 9.24 -0.43 5.13
N LEU A 29 8.94 -1.61 4.58
CA LEU A 29 7.86 -2.48 5.08
C LEU A 29 8.18 -3.10 6.43
N GLU A 30 9.40 -3.60 6.63
CA GLU A 30 9.86 -4.12 7.91
C GLU A 30 9.71 -3.08 9.00
N LYS A 31 10.14 -1.85 8.71
CA LYS A 31 9.99 -0.73 9.64
C LYS A 31 8.53 -0.38 9.92
N TYR A 32 7.70 -0.32 8.88
CA TYR A 32 6.28 -0.05 9.01
C TYR A 32 5.53 -1.12 9.80
N LEU A 33 5.92 -2.38 9.64
CA LEU A 33 5.28 -3.51 10.30
C LEU A 33 5.86 -3.82 11.69
N GLY A 34 6.96 -3.16 12.06
CA GLY A 34 7.68 -3.42 13.31
C GLY A 34 8.37 -4.79 13.32
N ILE A 35 8.79 -5.28 12.15
CA ILE A 35 9.53 -6.54 12.01
C ILE A 35 11.00 -6.22 12.26
N GLU A 36 11.56 -6.71 13.35
CA GLU A 36 12.99 -6.59 13.63
C GLU A 36 13.75 -7.58 12.74
N ASN A 37 14.68 -7.04 11.98
CA ASN A 37 15.73 -7.68 11.17
C ASN A 37 15.62 -9.20 10.99
N ILE A 38 15.24 -9.61 9.80
CA ILE A 38 15.75 -10.85 9.24
C ILE A 38 17.13 -10.47 8.70
N ASP A 39 18.20 -10.97 9.31
CA ASP A 39 19.61 -10.78 8.92
C ASP A 39 19.93 -11.38 7.53
N ASP A 40 19.12 -11.07 6.53
CA ASP A 40 19.38 -11.47 5.16
C ASP A 40 19.65 -10.24 4.28
N PRO A 41 20.93 -9.95 3.99
CA PRO A 41 21.29 -8.84 3.10
C PRO A 41 20.91 -9.10 1.63
N TYR A 42 20.30 -10.24 1.33
CA TYR A 42 19.93 -10.59 -0.04
C TYR A 42 18.59 -9.97 -0.43
N SER A 43 18.56 -9.45 -1.64
CA SER A 43 17.35 -8.93 -2.28
C SER A 43 16.20 -9.92 -2.20
N THR A 44 14.98 -9.43 -1.98
CA THR A 44 13.75 -10.22 -1.98
C THR A 44 13.68 -11.07 -3.25
N ILE A 45 13.88 -12.37 -3.11
CA ILE A 45 13.91 -13.32 -4.23
C ILE A 45 12.47 -13.70 -4.62
N LEU A 46 11.58 -13.74 -3.63
CA LEU A 46 10.16 -14.01 -3.79
C LEU A 46 9.37 -12.86 -3.18
N SER A 47 8.16 -12.62 -3.68
CA SER A 47 7.26 -11.63 -3.08
C SER A 47 6.79 -12.11 -1.72
N ASN A 48 6.87 -11.22 -0.71
CA ASN A 48 6.30 -11.47 0.60
C ASN A 48 4.92 -10.82 0.70
N ASP A 49 3.96 -11.51 1.32
CA ASP A 49 2.59 -11.05 1.53
C ASP A 49 2.37 -10.84 3.03
N TYR A 50 2.19 -9.59 3.42
CA TYR A 50 1.94 -9.20 4.81
C TYR A 50 0.48 -8.79 4.98
N SER A 51 -0.03 -8.89 6.21
CA SER A 51 -1.39 -8.48 6.54
C SER A 51 -1.39 -7.62 7.79
N LYS A 52 -2.01 -6.44 7.69
CA LYS A 52 -2.19 -5.51 8.82
C LYS A 52 -3.66 -5.13 8.95
N LYS A 53 -4.16 -5.04 10.18
CA LYS A 53 -5.49 -4.49 10.46
C LYS A 53 -5.39 -3.00 10.69
N ILE A 54 -6.25 -2.24 10.02
CA ILE A 54 -6.37 -0.79 10.18
C ILE A 54 -7.78 -0.47 10.61
N LYS A 55 -7.90 0.29 11.69
CA LYS A 55 -9.17 0.85 12.13
C LYS A 55 -9.46 2.14 11.38
N PHE A 56 -10.66 2.23 10.84
CA PHE A 56 -11.19 3.46 10.29
C PHE A 56 -12.68 3.56 10.67
N ASP A 57 -13.04 4.64 11.34
CA ASP A 57 -14.26 4.75 12.10
C ASP A 57 -14.45 3.49 12.95
N ASP A 58 -15.52 2.95 13.27
CA ASP A 58 -15.66 1.74 14.08
C ASP A 58 -15.43 0.41 13.33
N LEU A 59 -14.84 0.44 12.13
CA LEU A 59 -14.65 -0.72 11.27
C LEU A 59 -13.19 -1.15 11.17
N ASP A 60 -12.97 -2.47 11.17
CA ASP A 60 -11.65 -3.07 10.94
C ASP A 60 -11.51 -3.40 9.44
N TYR A 61 -10.48 -2.83 8.82
CA TYR A 61 -10.05 -3.14 7.46
C TYR A 61 -8.79 -3.99 7.48
N THR A 62 -8.73 -4.99 6.62
CA THR A 62 -7.52 -5.79 6.42
C THR A 62 -6.77 -5.25 5.21
N VAL A 63 -5.55 -4.78 5.43
CA VAL A 63 -4.65 -4.39 4.35
C VAL A 63 -3.69 -5.54 4.09
N ARG A 64 -3.68 -6.04 2.86
CA ARG A 64 -2.68 -6.98 2.36
C ARG A 64 -1.61 -6.20 1.63
N ILE A 65 -0.38 -6.31 2.10
CA ILE A 65 0.78 -5.56 1.60
C ILE A 65 1.72 -6.54 0.94
N ILE A 66 1.99 -6.32 -0.33
CA ILE A 66 2.85 -7.18 -1.14
C ILE A 66 4.17 -6.47 -1.36
N ASP A 67 5.23 -7.03 -0.76
CA ASP A 67 6.61 -6.68 -1.08
C ASP A 67 7.04 -7.44 -2.33
N THR A 68 7.53 -6.75 -3.34
CA THR A 68 7.89 -7.37 -4.61
C THR A 68 9.40 -7.38 -4.83
N PRO A 69 9.92 -8.42 -5.52
CA PRO A 69 11.29 -8.41 -5.97
C PRO A 69 11.51 -7.29 -7.01
N GLY A 70 12.59 -6.53 -6.85
CA GLY A 70 12.91 -5.41 -7.73
C GLY A 70 13.59 -5.79 -9.04
N ARG A 71 13.71 -7.08 -9.37
CA ARG A 71 14.43 -7.56 -10.55
C ARG A 71 13.49 -7.80 -11.72
N GLU A 72 13.88 -7.34 -12.90
CA GLU A 72 13.08 -7.42 -14.14
C GLU A 72 12.64 -8.85 -14.51
N ARG A 73 13.39 -9.88 -14.15
CA ARG A 73 13.03 -11.30 -14.41
C ARG A 73 11.70 -11.74 -13.79
N PHE A 74 11.17 -10.97 -12.83
CA PHE A 74 9.90 -11.28 -12.14
C PHE A 74 8.70 -10.49 -12.68
N ILE A 75 8.83 -9.84 -13.83
CA ILE A 75 7.80 -8.98 -14.41
C ILE A 75 6.43 -9.67 -14.56
N ASN A 76 6.41 -10.96 -14.91
CA ASN A 76 5.17 -11.71 -15.05
C ASN A 76 4.43 -11.90 -13.72
N VAL A 77 5.19 -12.05 -12.63
CA VAL A 77 4.63 -12.15 -11.27
C VAL A 77 4.08 -10.79 -10.84
N LEU A 78 4.79 -9.71 -11.14
CA LEU A 78 4.34 -8.35 -10.84
C LEU A 78 3.00 -8.02 -11.49
N ARG A 79 2.77 -8.45 -12.74
CA ARG A 79 1.49 -8.25 -13.46
C ARG A 79 0.30 -8.83 -12.70
N VAL A 80 0.46 -9.98 -12.04
CA VAL A 80 -0.60 -10.60 -11.24
C VAL A 80 -0.95 -9.75 -10.02
N TYR A 81 0.05 -9.19 -9.36
CA TYR A 81 -0.16 -8.33 -8.18
C TYR A 81 -0.78 -6.99 -8.55
N ILE A 82 -0.29 -6.36 -9.62
CA ILE A 82 -0.78 -5.07 -10.12
C ILE A 82 -2.26 -5.14 -10.50
N ARG A 83 -2.69 -6.21 -11.18
CA ARG A 83 -4.08 -6.39 -11.63
C ARG A 83 -5.11 -6.23 -10.52
N ASN A 84 -4.76 -6.61 -9.32
CA ASN A 84 -5.66 -6.57 -8.17
C ASN A 84 -5.28 -5.50 -7.13
N ALA A 85 -4.28 -4.67 -7.43
CA ALA A 85 -3.85 -3.60 -6.54
C ALA A 85 -4.93 -2.51 -6.40
N ARG A 86 -5.03 -1.95 -5.21
CA ARG A 86 -5.84 -0.77 -4.90
C ARG A 86 -4.96 0.43 -4.61
N ILE A 87 -3.79 0.17 -4.05
CA ILE A 87 -2.77 1.17 -3.76
C ILE A 87 -1.46 0.64 -4.31
N ILE A 88 -0.74 1.46 -5.06
CA ILE A 88 0.58 1.15 -5.57
C ILE A 88 1.57 2.15 -5.01
N PHE A 89 2.52 1.63 -4.23
CA PHE A 89 3.67 2.37 -3.75
C PHE A 89 4.81 2.22 -4.76
N LEU A 90 5.19 3.33 -5.38
CA LEU A 90 6.34 3.44 -6.28
C LEU A 90 7.53 3.94 -5.45
N VAL A 91 8.51 3.06 -5.24
CA VAL A 91 9.68 3.35 -4.41
C VAL A 91 10.92 3.53 -5.27
N PHE A 92 11.64 4.61 -5.06
CA PHE A 92 12.93 4.88 -5.68
C PHE A 92 13.94 5.37 -4.65
N ASP A 93 15.22 5.33 -5.00
CA ASP A 93 16.35 5.74 -4.19
C ASP A 93 16.80 7.14 -4.62
N MET A 94 16.73 8.11 -3.71
CA MET A 94 17.13 9.52 -3.99
C MET A 94 18.59 9.64 -4.46
N THR A 95 19.44 8.67 -4.10
CA THR A 95 20.87 8.63 -4.44
C THR A 95 21.18 7.86 -5.71
N ARG A 96 20.14 7.41 -6.47
CA ARG A 96 20.33 6.60 -7.67
C ARG A 96 19.33 6.96 -8.74
N LYS A 97 19.76 7.80 -9.68
CA LYS A 97 18.93 8.34 -10.78
C LYS A 97 18.26 7.24 -11.61
N GLU A 98 18.96 6.12 -11.84
CA GLU A 98 18.40 4.97 -12.57
C GLU A 98 17.10 4.46 -11.95
N SER A 99 17.02 4.42 -10.61
CA SER A 99 15.83 3.94 -9.92
C SER A 99 14.61 4.84 -10.13
N PHE A 100 14.82 6.14 -10.32
CA PHE A 100 13.76 7.09 -10.63
C PHE A 100 13.32 6.96 -12.10
N LEU A 101 14.28 6.88 -13.03
CA LEU A 101 13.97 6.66 -14.45
C LEU A 101 13.27 5.33 -14.73
N HIS A 102 13.52 4.31 -13.91
CA HIS A 102 12.82 3.03 -14.03
C HIS A 102 11.32 3.11 -13.73
N LEU A 103 10.87 4.15 -13.02
CA LEU A 103 9.44 4.33 -12.72
C LEU A 103 8.59 4.45 -13.99
N ASP A 104 9.12 5.01 -15.08
CA ASP A 104 8.41 5.13 -16.35
C ASP A 104 8.05 3.75 -16.91
N ARG A 105 9.00 2.80 -16.90
CA ARG A 105 8.75 1.41 -17.31
C ARG A 105 7.74 0.70 -16.42
N LEU A 106 7.79 0.98 -15.11
CA LEU A 106 6.79 0.43 -14.19
C LEU A 106 5.40 0.99 -14.48
N LEU A 107 5.28 2.27 -14.79
CA LEU A 107 4.01 2.91 -15.14
C LEU A 107 3.43 2.36 -16.45
N GLU A 108 4.25 2.12 -17.47
CA GLU A 108 3.84 1.44 -18.71
C GLU A 108 3.25 0.07 -18.38
N MET A 109 3.98 -0.77 -17.63
CA MET A 109 3.51 -2.08 -17.22
C MET A 109 2.23 -2.01 -16.37
N ILE A 110 2.12 -1.03 -15.48
CA ILE A 110 0.93 -0.82 -14.66
C ILE A 110 -0.26 -0.48 -15.56
N SER A 111 -0.11 0.46 -16.51
CA SER A 111 -1.19 0.89 -17.40
C SER A 111 -1.75 -0.26 -18.24
N GLU A 112 -0.91 -1.19 -18.66
CA GLU A 112 -1.32 -2.38 -19.42
C GLU A 112 -2.08 -3.42 -18.60
N ASN A 113 -1.90 -3.43 -17.29
CA ASN A 113 -2.38 -4.52 -16.42
C ASN A 113 -3.46 -4.11 -15.42
N ILE A 114 -3.73 -2.83 -15.26
CA ILE A 114 -4.81 -2.34 -14.38
C ILE A 114 -6.17 -2.60 -15.04
N ASN A 115 -7.01 -3.37 -14.38
CA ASN A 115 -8.41 -3.53 -14.77
C ASN A 115 -9.21 -2.36 -14.21
N ASN A 116 -9.52 -1.34 -15.01
CA ASN A 116 -10.47 -0.21 -14.75
C ASN A 116 -10.67 0.24 -13.27
N ASN A 117 -9.84 -0.24 -12.37
CA ASN A 117 -9.88 0.09 -10.97
C ASN A 117 -9.17 1.42 -10.75
N LYS A 118 -9.81 2.33 -10.06
CA LYS A 118 -9.16 3.56 -9.58
C LYS A 118 -8.09 3.17 -8.56
N VAL A 119 -6.85 3.09 -9.00
CA VAL A 119 -5.69 2.82 -8.16
C VAL A 119 -5.20 4.13 -7.58
N MET A 120 -4.87 4.14 -6.29
CA MET A 120 -4.17 5.24 -5.66
C MET A 120 -2.66 5.02 -5.80
N PHE A 121 -1.97 6.01 -6.35
CA PHE A 121 -0.52 6.01 -6.43
C PHE A 121 0.09 6.74 -5.25
N VAL A 122 1.20 6.19 -4.76
CA VAL A 122 2.04 6.79 -3.72
C VAL A 122 3.49 6.72 -4.19
N LEU A 123 4.18 7.84 -4.19
CA LEU A 123 5.59 7.93 -4.57
C LEU A 123 6.45 8.09 -3.32
N ILE A 124 7.42 7.21 -3.13
CA ILE A 124 8.35 7.26 -1.99
C ILE A 124 9.78 7.42 -2.50
N GLY A 125 10.40 8.56 -2.20
CA GLY A 125 11.83 8.78 -2.35
C GLY A 125 12.55 8.31 -1.09
N ASN A 126 13.22 7.16 -1.16
CA ASN A 126 13.91 6.58 -0.02
C ASN A 126 15.37 7.02 0.09
N LYS A 127 16.02 6.69 1.19
CA LYS A 127 17.39 7.05 1.58
C LYS A 127 17.56 8.56 1.76
N ALA A 128 16.53 9.22 2.28
CA ALA A 128 16.56 10.66 2.56
C ALA A 128 17.60 11.06 3.64
N ASP A 129 18.18 10.11 4.34
CA ASP A 129 19.32 10.32 5.25
C ASP A 129 20.64 10.65 4.54
N LEU A 130 20.73 10.41 3.24
CA LEU A 130 21.93 10.61 2.43
C LEU A 130 21.83 11.87 1.55
N LEU A 131 21.44 13.01 2.14
CA LEU A 131 21.18 14.27 1.44
C LEU A 131 22.32 14.70 0.49
N ASP A 132 23.57 14.55 0.95
CA ASP A 132 24.75 14.95 0.17
C ASP A 132 25.00 14.07 -1.08
N LYS A 133 24.29 12.93 -1.17
CA LYS A 133 24.40 11.97 -2.28
C LYS A 133 23.20 11.98 -3.21
N PHE A 134 22.29 12.92 -3.05
CA PHE A 134 21.11 12.98 -3.91
C PHE A 134 21.49 13.23 -5.37
N GLU A 135 21.07 12.32 -6.24
CA GLU A 135 21.10 12.48 -7.69
C GLU A 135 19.77 13.01 -8.25
N ILE A 136 18.70 12.85 -7.49
CA ILE A 136 17.36 13.32 -7.84
C ILE A 136 17.02 14.55 -6.98
N LYS A 137 16.63 15.64 -7.63
CA LYS A 137 16.14 16.80 -6.89
C LYS A 137 14.73 16.52 -6.37
N GLU A 138 14.49 16.85 -5.12
CA GLU A 138 13.16 16.69 -4.50
C GLU A 138 12.05 17.38 -5.31
N LYS A 139 12.35 18.54 -5.91
CA LYS A 139 11.43 19.27 -6.78
C LYS A 139 11.00 18.45 -7.98
N ASP A 140 11.90 17.68 -8.59
CA ASP A 140 11.59 16.86 -9.76
C ASP A 140 10.73 15.66 -9.36
N ALA A 141 11.01 15.05 -8.20
CA ALA A 141 10.18 13.99 -7.64
C ALA A 141 8.76 14.46 -7.27
N LYS A 142 8.62 15.65 -6.67
CA LYS A 142 7.32 16.27 -6.38
C LYS A 142 6.53 16.51 -7.65
N LYS A 143 7.17 17.07 -8.68
CA LYS A 143 6.54 17.32 -9.98
C LYS A 143 6.07 16.03 -10.66
N PHE A 144 6.87 14.97 -10.55
CA PHE A 144 6.47 13.65 -11.05
C PHE A 144 5.26 13.09 -10.31
N ALA A 145 5.22 13.23 -8.98
CA ALA A 145 4.07 12.84 -8.17
C ALA A 145 2.79 13.63 -8.53
N GLU A 146 2.91 14.94 -8.78
CA GLU A 146 1.80 15.79 -9.24
C GLU A 146 1.21 15.29 -10.57
N ILE A 147 2.07 14.95 -11.54
CA ILE A 147 1.64 14.40 -12.84
C ILE A 147 0.86 13.10 -12.68
N LEU A 148 1.28 12.25 -11.73
CA LEU A 148 0.61 10.98 -11.42
C LEU A 148 -0.61 11.13 -10.52
N ASN A 149 -0.89 12.33 -10.02
CA ASN A 149 -1.85 12.55 -8.92
C ASN A 149 -1.55 11.61 -7.72
N ALA A 150 -0.26 11.46 -7.42
CA ALA A 150 0.24 10.58 -6.36
C ALA A 150 0.60 11.39 -5.10
N LYS A 151 0.43 10.77 -3.93
CA LYS A 151 1.02 11.30 -2.69
C LYS A 151 2.53 11.09 -2.74
N PHE A 152 3.30 12.09 -2.30
CA PHE A 152 4.75 12.02 -2.25
C PHE A 152 5.26 12.05 -0.82
N PHE A 153 6.25 11.21 -0.52
CA PHE A 153 6.92 11.16 0.77
C PHE A 153 8.42 10.89 0.62
N LEU A 154 9.23 11.66 1.35
CA LEU A 154 10.65 11.38 1.52
C LEU A 154 10.86 10.50 2.75
N SER A 155 11.43 9.33 2.55
CA SER A 155 11.64 8.31 3.57
C SER A 155 13.13 8.05 3.82
N SER A 156 13.44 7.73 5.07
CA SER A 156 14.66 7.02 5.42
C SER A 156 14.31 5.77 6.21
N ALA A 157 14.58 4.61 5.66
CA ALA A 157 14.43 3.38 6.40
C ALA A 157 15.37 3.29 7.61
N LYS A 158 16.45 4.07 7.67
CA LYS A 158 17.39 4.12 8.79
C LYS A 158 16.95 5.07 9.90
N ASN A 159 16.39 6.22 9.55
CA ASN A 159 16.04 7.27 10.50
C ASN A 159 14.55 7.26 10.81
N SER A 160 14.19 7.69 12.02
CA SER A 160 12.85 7.88 12.58
C SER A 160 11.66 7.22 11.86
N ALA A 161 11.11 6.19 12.49
CA ALA A 161 9.97 5.43 11.98
C ALA A 161 8.63 6.18 12.09
N ILE A 162 8.52 7.19 12.94
CA ILE A 162 7.23 7.78 13.32
C ILE A 162 6.52 8.40 12.14
N SER A 163 7.20 9.26 11.39
CA SER A 163 6.59 9.94 10.23
C SER A 163 6.24 8.98 9.08
N LEU A 164 7.01 7.89 8.90
CA LEU A 164 6.72 6.89 7.88
C LEU A 164 5.45 6.10 8.18
N ASN A 165 5.29 5.67 9.43
CA ASN A 165 4.12 4.91 9.86
C ASN A 165 2.86 5.75 9.75
N GLU A 166 2.89 6.98 10.25
CA GLU A 166 1.79 7.94 10.13
C GLU A 166 1.42 8.21 8.68
N PHE A 167 2.43 8.38 7.80
CA PHE A 167 2.19 8.60 6.39
C PHE A 167 1.51 7.39 5.73
N ILE A 168 2.02 6.17 5.95
CA ILE A 168 1.45 4.95 5.34
C ILE A 168 0.05 4.68 5.90
N ASP A 169 -0.17 4.82 7.21
CA ASP A 169 -1.50 4.66 7.82
C ASP A 169 -2.47 5.73 7.26
N GLY A 170 -2.03 6.97 7.09
CA GLY A 170 -2.78 8.04 6.45
C GLY A 170 -3.17 7.72 5.01
N VAL A 171 -2.27 7.12 4.23
CA VAL A 171 -2.58 6.65 2.86
C VAL A 171 -3.70 5.63 2.87
N PHE A 172 -3.67 4.66 3.78
CA PHE A 172 -4.73 3.65 3.89
C PHE A 172 -6.06 4.26 4.33
N GLN A 173 -6.04 5.17 5.30
CA GLN A 173 -7.25 5.87 5.76
C GLN A 173 -7.87 6.71 4.64
N ASP A 174 -7.06 7.45 3.87
CA ASP A 174 -7.56 8.24 2.75
C ASP A 174 -8.14 7.35 1.65
N TYR A 175 -7.50 6.21 1.36
CA TYR A 175 -8.05 5.25 0.42
C TYR A 175 -9.40 4.71 0.90
N ILE A 176 -9.53 4.34 2.18
CA ILE A 176 -10.78 3.85 2.77
C ILE A 176 -11.87 4.91 2.68
N LYS A 177 -11.55 6.16 3.03
CA LYS A 177 -12.47 7.29 2.92
C LYS A 177 -12.97 7.47 1.49
N LEU A 178 -12.06 7.58 0.52
CA LEU A 178 -12.40 7.70 -0.90
C LEU A 178 -13.20 6.51 -1.43
N TYR A 179 -12.94 5.32 -0.90
CA TYR A 179 -13.66 4.12 -1.26
C TYR A 179 -15.09 4.14 -0.70
N ASN A 180 -15.26 4.52 0.57
CA ASN A 180 -16.55 4.61 1.23
C ASN A 180 -17.43 5.71 0.62
N GLU A 181 -16.83 6.85 0.22
CA GLU A 181 -17.55 7.92 -0.49
C GLU A 181 -18.07 7.51 -1.89
N ARG A 182 -17.48 6.45 -2.47
CA ARG A 182 -17.87 5.92 -3.79
C ARG A 182 -18.81 4.73 -3.73
N LEU A 183 -18.97 4.13 -2.56
CA LEU A 183 -19.98 3.11 -2.35
C LEU A 183 -21.35 3.78 -2.39
N ASP A 184 -22.29 3.13 -3.11
CA ASP A 184 -23.69 3.54 -3.11
C ASP A 184 -24.17 3.69 -1.65
N PRO A 185 -24.74 4.84 -1.27
CA PRO A 185 -25.26 5.09 0.08
C PRO A 185 -26.19 3.98 0.59
N ASP A 186 -26.94 3.33 -0.30
CA ASP A 186 -27.84 2.22 0.05
C ASP A 186 -27.08 0.93 0.39
N LEU A 187 -25.90 0.70 -0.18
CA LEU A 187 -25.03 -0.41 0.21
C LEU A 187 -24.41 -0.18 1.59
N LEU A 188 -24.01 1.04 1.89
CA LEU A 188 -23.49 1.42 3.21
C LEU A 188 -24.55 1.23 4.30
N ARG A 189 -25.78 1.70 4.08
CA ARG A 189 -26.91 1.52 5.01
C ARG A 189 -27.24 0.04 5.24
N ARG A 190 -27.18 -0.79 4.21
CA ARG A 190 -27.38 -2.25 4.35
C ARG A 190 -26.30 -2.91 5.19
N GLU A 191 -25.04 -2.51 5.03
CA GLU A 191 -23.94 -3.01 5.85
C GLU A 191 -24.02 -2.57 7.31
N GLU A 192 -24.37 -1.32 7.57
CA GLU A 192 -24.61 -0.81 8.93
C GLU A 192 -25.74 -1.60 9.63
N ASN A 193 -26.85 -1.83 8.95
CA ASN A 193 -27.95 -2.61 9.48
C ASN A 193 -27.57 -4.06 9.79
N ILE A 194 -26.82 -4.73 8.91
CA ILE A 194 -26.30 -6.10 9.15
C ILE A 194 -25.36 -6.14 10.35
N ASN A 195 -24.50 -5.14 10.50
CA ASN A 195 -23.57 -5.04 11.62
C ASN A 195 -24.30 -4.76 12.96
N LEU A 196 -25.33 -3.92 12.94
CA LEU A 196 -26.20 -3.67 14.10
C LEU A 196 -26.95 -4.94 14.54
N GLU A 197 -27.51 -5.69 13.61
CA GLU A 197 -28.16 -6.97 13.91
C GLU A 197 -27.20 -8.00 14.51
N ARG A 198 -25.97 -8.08 13.98
CA ARG A 198 -24.92 -8.97 14.53
C ARG A 198 -24.49 -8.56 15.94
N ARG A 199 -24.36 -7.26 16.21
CA ARG A 199 -24.08 -6.73 17.56
C ARG A 199 -25.20 -7.07 18.53
N ASN A 200 -26.46 -6.92 18.11
CA ASN A 200 -27.64 -7.24 18.92
C ASN A 200 -27.76 -8.75 19.19
N ARG A 201 -27.52 -9.61 18.21
CA ARG A 201 -27.49 -11.07 18.41
C ARG A 201 -26.41 -11.50 19.39
N ARG A 202 -25.20 -10.89 19.36
CA ARG A 202 -24.13 -11.17 20.32
C ARG A 202 -24.43 -10.65 21.72
N ARG A 203 -25.16 -9.54 21.87
CA ARG A 203 -25.62 -9.04 23.17
C ARG A 203 -26.69 -9.95 23.78
N ASN A 204 -27.59 -10.47 22.97
CA ASN A 204 -28.68 -11.33 23.41
C ASN A 204 -28.24 -12.79 23.60
N ALA A 205 -27.08 -13.19 23.12
CA ALA A 205 -26.50 -14.53 23.28
C ALA A 205 -25.59 -14.67 24.51
N ARG A 206 -25.56 -13.69 25.44
CA ARG A 206 -24.89 -13.89 26.74
C ARG A 206 -25.76 -14.80 27.59
N PRO A 207 -25.24 -15.97 28.07
CA PRO A 207 -26.00 -16.82 28.95
C PRO A 207 -26.30 -16.07 30.26
N LEU A 208 -27.55 -16.18 30.68
CA LEU A 208 -27.96 -15.86 32.05
C LEU A 208 -27.20 -16.81 32.96
N CYS A 209 -26.19 -16.31 33.68
CA CYS A 209 -25.63 -16.97 34.86
C CYS A 209 -26.45 -16.56 36.06
#